data_14fde006f538097c6a00175bb3b49dee
#
_entry.id   14fde006f538097c6a00175bb3b49dee
#
_cell.length_a   1.000
_cell.length_b   1.000
_cell.length_c   1.000
_cell.angle_alpha   90.00
_cell.angle_beta   90.00
_cell.angle_gamma   90.00
#
_symmetry.space_group_name_H-M   'P 1'
#
loop_
_entity.id
_entity.type
_entity.pdbx_description
1 polymer ?
#
loop_
_entity_poly.entity_id
_entity_poly.type
_entity_poly.pdbx_seq_one_letter_code
_entity_poly.pdbx_strand_id
1 'polypeptide(L)'
;MAVRGPTSIVVMPLALHRLLEAPELAGHRDMWSAAPRALAARHGLVHTRAGGADCVAAAGLPGLRVLNHALGAIADPAAVERFFVKQGVPARVGVPEGSAAERAVAARGYERDLAWMKFARDPRAPVPEPETAGLAVRPVAAGDAHRMGELVAASFGLPDDLGGWFAPLATRRGWHCLGAYDGGRLVATGSLFAAAGGGWASLAATDPAHRGRGAQGALLAARILVARRLGLRHVVVETGEPVGGRPGTSWRNILRAGFLPVFLRPFWRSTPA
;
A
#
# COMPACT_ATOMS: atom_id res chain seq x y z
N MET A 1 3.15 -18.34 -26.21
CA MET A 1 1.86 -17.61 -26.13
C MET A 1 2.16 -16.13 -25.93
N ALA A 2 1.88 -15.30 -26.93
CA ALA A 2 2.18 -13.88 -26.90
C ALA A 2 1.29 -13.18 -25.86
N VAL A 3 1.89 -12.48 -24.91
CA VAL A 3 1.20 -11.58 -24.01
C VAL A 3 0.64 -10.45 -24.86
N ARG A 4 -0.68 -10.38 -24.98
CA ARG A 4 -1.37 -9.28 -25.64
C ARG A 4 -0.93 -7.98 -24.95
N GLY A 5 -0.58 -6.98 -25.77
CA GLY A 5 -0.23 -5.63 -25.35
C GLY A 5 -1.36 -4.94 -24.55
N PRO A 6 -1.15 -3.69 -24.10
CA PRO A 6 -1.96 -3.06 -23.08
C PRO A 6 -3.43 -3.08 -23.46
N THR A 7 -4.19 -3.83 -22.69
CA THR A 7 -5.64 -3.92 -22.77
C THR A 7 -6.21 -2.51 -22.63
N SER A 8 -7.10 -2.12 -23.54
CA SER A 8 -7.85 -0.86 -23.50
C SER A 8 -8.28 -0.56 -22.08
N ILE A 9 -7.89 0.60 -21.58
CA ILE A 9 -8.28 1.07 -20.22
C ILE A 9 -9.79 1.19 -20.23
N VAL A 10 -10.46 0.23 -19.62
CA VAL A 10 -11.89 0.33 -19.35
C VAL A 10 -12.04 1.43 -18.30
N VAL A 11 -12.63 2.56 -18.67
CA VAL A 11 -12.94 3.64 -17.73
C VAL A 11 -13.87 3.07 -16.67
N MET A 12 -13.31 2.82 -15.49
CA MET A 12 -14.05 2.23 -14.38
C MET A 12 -15.02 3.27 -13.79
N PRO A 13 -16.27 2.90 -13.47
CA PRO A 13 -17.20 3.78 -12.77
C PRO A 13 -16.60 4.33 -11.47
N LEU A 14 -16.79 5.62 -11.21
CA LEU A 14 -16.26 6.32 -10.03
C LEU A 14 -16.68 5.64 -8.71
N ALA A 15 -17.90 5.09 -8.66
CA ALA A 15 -18.39 4.34 -7.50
C ALA A 15 -17.54 3.10 -7.20
N LEU A 16 -17.07 2.39 -8.24
CA LEU A 16 -16.20 1.21 -8.07
C LEU A 16 -14.79 1.60 -7.65
N HIS A 17 -14.22 2.70 -8.17
CA HIS A 17 -12.96 3.25 -7.66
C HIS A 17 -13.04 3.53 -6.17
N ARG A 18 -14.07 4.28 -5.73
CA ARG A 18 -14.27 4.61 -4.31
C ARG A 18 -14.41 3.36 -3.44
N LEU A 19 -15.14 2.35 -3.91
CA LEU A 19 -15.31 1.08 -3.21
C LEU A 19 -13.97 0.38 -3.00
N LEU A 20 -13.12 0.31 -4.03
CA LEU A 20 -11.84 -0.38 -3.99
C LEU A 20 -10.76 0.42 -3.25
N GLU A 21 -10.84 1.74 -3.20
CA GLU A 21 -9.92 2.58 -2.44
C GLU A 21 -10.28 2.70 -0.95
N ALA A 22 -11.55 2.50 -0.59
CA ALA A 22 -12.05 2.72 0.77
C ALA A 22 -11.24 1.99 1.87
N PRO A 23 -10.92 0.68 1.76
CA PRO A 23 -10.15 -0.01 2.79
C PRO A 23 -8.70 0.47 2.87
N GLU A 24 -8.08 0.87 1.75
CA GLU A 24 -6.74 1.45 1.73
C GLU A 24 -6.71 2.80 2.43
N LEU A 25 -7.61 3.72 2.07
CA LEU A 25 -7.69 5.05 2.68
C LEU A 25 -7.96 4.97 4.19
N ALA A 26 -8.83 4.04 4.60
CA ALA A 26 -9.08 3.80 6.00
C ALA A 26 -7.85 3.24 6.72
N GLY A 27 -7.12 2.30 6.10
CA GLY A 27 -5.89 1.72 6.61
C GLY A 27 -4.76 2.77 6.72
N HIS A 28 -4.64 3.63 5.73
CA HIS A 28 -3.70 4.76 5.79
C HIS A 28 -3.98 5.67 6.99
N ARG A 29 -5.24 6.13 7.15
CA ARG A 29 -5.61 6.97 8.31
C ARG A 29 -5.30 6.30 9.64
N ASP A 30 -5.64 5.02 9.76
CA ASP A 30 -5.41 4.26 10.99
C ASP A 30 -3.92 4.07 11.26
N MET A 31 -3.12 3.70 10.26
CA MET A 31 -1.67 3.54 10.35
C MET A 31 -0.98 4.85 10.76
N TRP A 32 -1.36 5.99 10.15
CA TRP A 32 -0.79 7.29 10.51
C TRP A 32 -1.16 7.70 11.94
N SER A 33 -2.37 7.40 12.38
CA SER A 33 -2.80 7.65 13.77
C SER A 33 -2.09 6.76 14.80
N ALA A 34 -1.53 5.64 14.36
CA ALA A 34 -0.79 4.71 15.22
C ALA A 34 0.66 5.14 15.48
N ALA A 35 1.16 6.17 14.78
CA ALA A 35 2.54 6.62 14.95
C ALA A 35 2.79 7.09 16.39
N PRO A 36 3.84 6.57 17.07
CA PRO A 36 4.23 7.07 18.40
C PRO A 36 4.52 8.58 18.36
N ARG A 37 4.03 9.33 19.34
CA ARG A 37 4.13 10.80 19.36
C ARG A 37 5.55 11.32 19.18
N ALA A 38 6.53 10.70 19.87
CA ALA A 38 7.95 11.09 19.75
C ALA A 38 8.49 10.90 18.34
N LEU A 39 8.09 9.78 17.66
CA LEU A 39 8.47 9.48 16.30
C LEU A 39 7.81 10.45 15.32
N ALA A 40 6.52 10.70 15.50
CA ALA A 40 5.78 11.65 14.68
C ALA A 40 6.38 13.06 14.77
N ALA A 41 6.74 13.51 15.97
CA ALA A 41 7.40 14.79 16.16
C ALA A 41 8.79 14.85 15.51
N ARG A 42 9.61 13.79 15.66
CA ARG A 42 10.97 13.71 15.09
C ARG A 42 10.98 13.83 13.57
N HIS A 43 10.07 13.14 12.90
CA HIS A 43 10.01 13.08 11.44
C HIS A 43 8.99 14.01 10.80
N GLY A 44 8.27 14.80 11.63
CA GLY A 44 7.23 15.69 11.13
C GLY A 44 6.09 14.93 10.45
N LEU A 45 5.66 13.80 11.02
CA LEU A 45 4.58 12.98 10.44
C LEU A 45 3.24 13.68 10.66
N VAL A 46 2.57 14.02 9.57
CA VAL A 46 1.26 14.68 9.57
C VAL A 46 0.31 13.95 8.65
N HIS A 47 -0.91 13.68 9.13
CA HIS A 47 -2.04 13.24 8.32
C HIS A 47 -3.21 14.21 8.50
N THR A 48 -3.83 14.62 7.40
CA THR A 48 -5.05 15.46 7.42
C THR A 48 -5.88 15.23 6.17
N ARG A 49 -7.10 15.74 6.17
CA ARG A 49 -7.92 15.83 4.95
C ARG A 49 -7.86 17.26 4.40
N ALA A 50 -7.48 17.38 3.13
CA ALA A 50 -7.47 18.65 2.42
C ALA A 50 -7.99 18.42 0.99
N GLY A 51 -8.82 19.34 0.50
CA GLY A 51 -9.36 19.28 -0.86
C GLY A 51 -10.12 17.98 -1.20
N GLY A 52 -10.66 17.29 -0.20
CA GLY A 52 -11.33 16.00 -0.35
C GLY A 52 -10.41 14.78 -0.27
N ALA A 53 -9.09 14.98 -0.29
CA ALA A 53 -8.08 13.93 -0.22
C ALA A 53 -7.60 13.66 1.21
N ASP A 54 -7.09 12.45 1.44
CA ASP A 54 -6.24 12.12 2.58
C ASP A 54 -4.80 12.51 2.22
N CYS A 55 -4.26 13.50 2.89
CA CYS A 55 -2.92 14.05 2.67
C CYS A 55 -2.00 13.60 3.80
N VAL A 56 -0.84 13.09 3.45
CA VAL A 56 0.19 12.63 4.39
C VAL A 56 1.52 13.30 4.05
N ALA A 57 2.25 13.70 5.08
CA ALA A 57 3.58 14.28 4.94
C ALA A 57 4.49 13.85 6.09
N ALA A 58 5.76 13.68 5.76
CA ALA A 58 6.87 13.52 6.69
C ALA A 58 7.88 14.62 6.38
N ALA A 59 7.73 15.79 7.01
CA ALA A 59 8.52 16.99 6.71
C ALA A 59 10.03 16.77 6.92
N GLY A 60 10.41 15.94 7.90
CA GLY A 60 11.80 15.54 8.13
C GLY A 60 12.36 14.56 7.08
N LEU A 61 11.52 14.05 6.16
CA LEU A 61 11.88 13.05 5.16
C LEU A 61 11.30 13.41 3.78
N PRO A 62 11.60 14.61 3.24
CA PRO A 62 10.95 15.13 2.03
C PRO A 62 11.18 14.27 0.79
N GLY A 63 12.31 13.55 0.73
CA GLY A 63 12.65 12.64 -0.36
C GLY A 63 11.89 11.32 -0.37
N LEU A 64 11.27 10.92 0.74
CA LEU A 64 10.55 9.64 0.84
C LEU A 64 9.14 9.75 0.28
N ARG A 65 8.99 9.35 -0.98
CA ARG A 65 7.74 9.46 -1.76
C ARG A 65 6.57 8.74 -1.10
N VAL A 66 6.83 7.59 -0.48
CA VAL A 66 5.80 6.78 0.19
C VAL A 66 5.21 7.45 1.44
N LEU A 67 5.88 8.48 1.96
CA LEU A 67 5.45 9.23 3.14
C LEU A 67 4.94 10.63 2.81
N ASN A 68 4.98 11.06 1.54
CA ASN A 68 4.64 12.41 1.12
C ASN A 68 3.71 12.36 -0.10
N HIS A 69 2.41 12.18 0.14
CA HIS A 69 1.44 12.11 -0.95
C HIS A 69 -0.01 12.38 -0.49
N ALA A 70 -0.88 12.61 -1.46
CA ALA A 70 -2.33 12.68 -1.28
C ALA A 70 -3.03 11.58 -2.07
N LEU A 71 -4.05 10.96 -1.49
CA LEU A 71 -4.86 9.90 -2.09
C LEU A 71 -6.36 10.17 -1.91
N GLY A 72 -7.17 9.56 -2.77
CA GLY A 72 -8.63 9.62 -2.71
C GLY A 72 -9.24 10.67 -3.64
N ALA A 73 -10.40 11.18 -3.28
CA ALA A 73 -11.10 12.17 -4.12
C ALA A 73 -10.43 13.53 -4.02
N ILE A 74 -9.82 13.97 -5.13
CA ILE A 74 -9.22 15.30 -5.24
C ILE A 74 -10.29 16.25 -5.79
N ALA A 75 -11.03 16.89 -4.89
CA ALA A 75 -12.08 17.83 -5.26
C ALA A 75 -11.54 19.27 -5.40
N ASP A 76 -10.54 19.63 -4.58
CA ASP A 76 -9.85 20.94 -4.64
C ASP A 76 -8.32 20.70 -4.63
N PRO A 77 -7.68 20.62 -5.80
CA PRO A 77 -6.23 20.47 -5.91
C PRO A 77 -5.45 21.60 -5.24
N ALA A 78 -5.98 22.84 -5.21
CA ALA A 78 -5.31 23.97 -4.58
C ALA A 78 -5.23 23.83 -3.05
N ALA A 79 -6.26 23.27 -2.42
CA ALA A 79 -6.22 22.97 -0.99
C ALA A 79 -5.19 21.87 -0.67
N VAL A 80 -5.05 20.85 -1.53
CA VAL A 80 -4.01 19.82 -1.41
C VAL A 80 -2.62 20.46 -1.52
N GLU A 81 -2.42 21.34 -2.49
CA GLU A 81 -1.16 22.04 -2.72
C GLU A 81 -0.77 22.91 -1.52
N ARG A 82 -1.71 23.71 -0.98
CA ARG A 82 -1.47 24.50 0.25
C ARG A 82 -1.05 23.65 1.43
N PHE A 83 -1.59 22.42 1.58
CA PHE A 83 -1.14 21.51 2.61
C PHE A 83 0.35 21.18 2.46
N PHE A 84 0.79 20.77 1.28
CA PHE A 84 2.18 20.38 1.05
C PHE A 84 3.15 21.56 1.15
N VAL A 85 2.78 22.73 0.65
CA VAL A 85 3.53 23.97 0.85
C VAL A 85 3.74 24.27 2.33
N LYS A 86 2.67 24.17 3.15
CA LYS A 86 2.76 24.35 4.61
C LYS A 86 3.71 23.33 5.27
N GLN A 87 3.81 22.12 4.72
CA GLN A 87 4.73 21.09 5.26
C GLN A 87 6.15 21.22 4.71
N GLY A 88 6.41 22.10 3.76
CA GLY A 88 7.73 22.28 3.13
C GLY A 88 8.16 21.08 2.27
N VAL A 89 7.22 20.31 1.72
CA VAL A 89 7.50 19.16 0.86
C VAL A 89 6.78 19.31 -0.49
N PRO A 90 7.32 18.72 -1.59
CA PRO A 90 6.66 18.75 -2.88
C PRO A 90 5.28 18.10 -2.83
N ALA A 91 4.26 18.73 -3.42
CA ALA A 91 2.95 18.13 -3.57
C ALA A 91 3.04 16.91 -4.50
N ARG A 92 2.49 15.78 -4.04
CA ARG A 92 2.38 14.56 -4.82
C ARG A 92 0.97 14.00 -4.67
N VAL A 93 0.31 13.74 -5.79
CA VAL A 93 -1.11 13.40 -5.83
C VAL A 93 -1.30 12.12 -6.62
N GLY A 94 -1.79 11.08 -5.97
CA GLY A 94 -2.13 9.79 -6.60
C GLY A 94 -3.58 9.81 -7.08
N VAL A 95 -3.79 9.73 -8.39
CA VAL A 95 -5.12 9.77 -9.02
C VAL A 95 -5.28 8.63 -10.02
N PRO A 96 -6.48 8.03 -10.14
CA PRO A 96 -6.69 7.00 -11.15
C PRO A 96 -6.48 7.53 -12.57
N GLU A 97 -5.78 6.76 -13.41
CA GLU A 97 -5.53 7.08 -14.81
C GLU A 97 -6.84 7.28 -15.59
N GLY A 98 -6.90 8.27 -16.48
CA GLY A 98 -8.10 8.64 -17.26
C GLY A 98 -9.17 9.40 -16.46
N SER A 99 -8.96 9.65 -15.17
CA SER A 99 -9.93 10.34 -14.31
C SER A 99 -9.99 11.86 -14.57
N ALA A 100 -11.09 12.49 -14.14
CA ALA A 100 -11.17 13.96 -14.15
C ALA A 100 -10.14 14.61 -13.22
N ALA A 101 -9.82 13.96 -12.11
CA ALA A 101 -8.78 14.42 -11.18
C ALA A 101 -7.39 14.41 -11.82
N GLU A 102 -7.07 13.39 -12.63
CA GLU A 102 -5.81 13.35 -13.38
C GLU A 102 -5.70 14.54 -14.35
N ARG A 103 -6.74 14.79 -15.12
CA ARG A 103 -6.77 15.96 -16.03
C ARG A 103 -6.61 17.28 -15.28
N ALA A 104 -7.24 17.40 -14.11
CA ALA A 104 -7.16 18.60 -13.30
C ALA A 104 -5.76 18.88 -12.75
N VAL A 105 -5.03 17.85 -12.29
CA VAL A 105 -3.64 18.01 -11.80
C VAL A 105 -2.66 18.23 -12.96
N ALA A 106 -2.84 17.55 -14.09
CA ALA A 106 -2.05 17.78 -15.31
C ALA A 106 -2.19 19.23 -15.83
N ALA A 107 -3.43 19.76 -15.85
CA ALA A 107 -3.70 21.14 -16.27
C ALA A 107 -3.06 22.20 -15.34
N ARG A 108 -2.66 21.82 -14.12
CA ARG A 108 -1.91 22.66 -13.17
C ARG A 108 -0.38 22.56 -13.35
N GLY A 109 0.10 21.87 -14.38
CA GLY A 109 1.52 21.72 -14.65
C GLY A 109 2.24 20.67 -13.79
N TYR A 110 1.48 19.77 -13.15
CA TYR A 110 2.11 18.65 -12.46
C TYR A 110 2.71 17.67 -13.45
N GLU A 111 3.84 17.09 -13.10
CA GLU A 111 4.53 16.06 -13.89
C GLU A 111 4.20 14.66 -13.37
N ARG A 112 3.96 13.72 -14.32
CA ARG A 112 3.78 12.30 -13.97
C ARG A 112 5.08 11.75 -13.39
N ASP A 113 4.97 11.13 -12.22
CA ASP A 113 6.09 10.48 -11.52
C ASP A 113 5.95 8.95 -11.67
N LEU A 114 5.93 8.21 -10.60
CA LEU A 114 5.70 6.76 -10.58
C LEU A 114 4.19 6.45 -10.65
N ALA A 115 3.86 5.20 -10.96
CA ALA A 115 2.48 4.74 -10.84
C ALA A 115 2.39 3.41 -10.08
N TRP A 116 1.26 3.21 -9.42
CA TRP A 116 0.91 1.95 -8.79
C TRP A 116 -0.31 1.33 -9.48
N MET A 117 -0.19 0.05 -9.78
CA MET A 117 -1.33 -0.74 -10.22
C MET A 117 -2.09 -1.22 -9.00
N LYS A 118 -3.38 -0.93 -8.99
CA LYS A 118 -4.33 -1.50 -8.04
C LYS A 118 -4.82 -2.83 -8.57
N PHE A 119 -4.79 -3.84 -7.72
CA PHE A 119 -5.34 -5.16 -7.97
C PHE A 119 -6.45 -5.43 -6.97
N ALA A 120 -7.43 -6.22 -7.39
CA ALA A 120 -8.52 -6.68 -6.52
C ALA A 120 -8.82 -8.15 -6.75
N ARG A 121 -9.39 -8.80 -5.73
CA ARG A 121 -9.97 -10.14 -5.85
C ARG A 121 -11.14 -10.36 -4.90
N ASP A 122 -12.01 -11.28 -5.25
CA ASP A 122 -13.00 -11.86 -4.34
C ASP A 122 -12.29 -12.86 -3.41
N PRO A 123 -12.33 -12.69 -2.08
CA PRO A 123 -11.70 -13.63 -1.15
C PRO A 123 -12.39 -15.01 -1.11
N ARG A 124 -13.60 -15.13 -1.65
CA ARG A 124 -14.32 -16.40 -1.74
C ARG A 124 -13.82 -17.29 -2.88
N ALA A 125 -13.21 -16.69 -3.91
CA ALA A 125 -12.60 -17.45 -5.01
C ALA A 125 -11.51 -18.41 -4.49
N PRO A 126 -11.28 -19.57 -5.16
CA PRO A 126 -10.25 -20.52 -4.76
C PRO A 126 -8.88 -19.85 -4.55
N VAL A 127 -8.22 -20.15 -3.44
CA VAL A 127 -6.89 -19.62 -3.15
C VAL A 127 -5.86 -20.63 -3.65
N PRO A 128 -4.97 -20.25 -4.56
CA PRO A 128 -3.87 -21.12 -4.98
C PRO A 128 -3.01 -21.50 -3.79
N GLU A 129 -2.64 -22.74 -3.67
CA GLU A 129 -1.73 -23.22 -2.61
C GLU A 129 -0.32 -22.70 -2.91
N PRO A 130 0.28 -21.94 -1.99
CA PRO A 130 1.61 -21.41 -2.21
C PRO A 130 2.67 -22.45 -1.90
N GLU A 131 3.66 -22.59 -2.77
CA GLU A 131 4.87 -23.31 -2.44
C GLU A 131 5.68 -22.54 -1.40
N THR A 132 5.90 -23.14 -0.25
CA THR A 132 6.72 -22.58 0.82
C THR A 132 7.90 -23.50 1.11
N ALA A 133 9.12 -23.03 0.98
CA ALA A 133 10.31 -23.81 1.29
C ALA A 133 10.54 -23.84 2.83
N GLY A 134 9.72 -24.62 3.55
CA GLY A 134 9.86 -24.85 4.99
C GLY A 134 9.46 -23.65 5.88
N LEU A 135 8.79 -22.63 5.33
CA LEU A 135 8.32 -21.49 6.12
C LEU A 135 6.94 -21.76 6.73
N ALA A 136 6.79 -21.51 8.02
CA ALA A 136 5.51 -21.53 8.71
C ALA A 136 4.85 -20.14 8.67
N VAL A 137 3.57 -20.07 8.25
CA VAL A 137 2.81 -18.80 8.23
C VAL A 137 1.81 -18.77 9.37
N ARG A 138 1.92 -17.75 10.21
CA ARG A 138 1.02 -17.54 11.37
C ARG A 138 0.88 -16.05 11.70
N PRO A 139 -0.09 -15.64 12.55
CA PRO A 139 -0.15 -14.27 13.06
C PRO A 139 1.15 -13.84 13.70
N VAL A 140 1.53 -12.58 13.52
CA VAL A 140 2.68 -11.98 14.20
C VAL A 140 2.35 -11.90 15.69
N ALA A 141 3.20 -12.53 16.52
CA ALA A 141 3.08 -12.43 17.96
C ALA A 141 3.48 -11.04 18.46
N ALA A 142 2.95 -10.63 19.63
CA ALA A 142 3.30 -9.33 20.23
C ALA A 142 4.82 -9.17 20.41
N GLY A 143 5.52 -10.24 20.78
CA GLY A 143 6.99 -10.25 20.93
C GLY A 143 7.76 -10.05 19.61
N ASP A 144 7.12 -10.34 18.47
CA ASP A 144 7.72 -10.17 17.15
C ASP A 144 7.35 -8.82 16.49
N ALA A 145 6.55 -7.99 17.15
CA ALA A 145 6.02 -6.74 16.58
C ALA A 145 7.13 -5.77 16.14
N HIS A 146 8.19 -5.63 16.94
CA HIS A 146 9.35 -4.81 16.57
C HIS A 146 10.05 -5.35 15.33
N ARG A 147 10.28 -6.67 15.28
CA ARG A 147 10.90 -7.31 14.11
C ARG A 147 10.05 -7.14 12.85
N MET A 148 8.74 -7.22 12.98
CA MET A 148 7.82 -6.90 11.88
C MET A 148 8.05 -5.47 11.37
N GLY A 149 8.12 -4.50 12.27
CA GLY A 149 8.36 -3.10 11.93
C GLY A 149 9.69 -2.87 11.23
N GLU A 150 10.78 -3.47 11.72
CA GLU A 150 12.11 -3.43 11.09
C GLU A 150 12.08 -3.98 9.64
N LEU A 151 11.44 -5.13 9.43
CA LEU A 151 11.29 -5.71 8.10
C LEU A 151 10.55 -4.76 7.15
N VAL A 152 9.48 -4.12 7.62
CA VAL A 152 8.72 -3.13 6.84
C VAL A 152 9.60 -1.92 6.54
N ALA A 153 10.21 -1.30 7.54
CA ALA A 153 11.05 -0.13 7.35
C ALA A 153 12.18 -0.39 6.33
N ALA A 154 12.91 -1.48 6.50
CA ALA A 154 13.99 -1.87 5.59
C ALA A 154 13.48 -2.13 4.15
N SER A 155 12.31 -2.77 3.99
CA SER A 155 11.74 -3.09 2.67
C SER A 155 11.29 -1.86 1.89
N PHE A 156 10.87 -0.81 2.60
CA PHE A 156 10.43 0.46 2.01
C PHE A 156 11.54 1.54 1.98
N GLY A 157 12.77 1.20 2.38
CA GLY A 157 13.90 2.12 2.42
C GLY A 157 13.70 3.27 3.42
N LEU A 158 12.97 3.01 4.49
CA LEU A 158 12.73 3.97 5.57
C LEU A 158 13.88 3.94 6.59
N PRO A 159 14.14 5.03 7.32
CA PRO A 159 15.01 5.02 8.49
C PRO A 159 14.63 3.91 9.48
N ASP A 160 15.62 3.30 10.12
CA ASP A 160 15.44 2.14 10.99
C ASP A 160 14.48 2.41 12.16
N ASP A 161 14.54 3.63 12.73
CA ASP A 161 13.67 4.02 13.84
C ASP A 161 12.18 4.06 13.45
N LEU A 162 11.86 4.21 12.16
CA LEU A 162 10.49 4.11 11.67
C LEU A 162 9.91 2.70 11.76
N GLY A 163 10.71 1.67 12.02
CA GLY A 163 10.21 0.36 12.43
C GLY A 163 9.27 0.41 13.61
N GLY A 164 9.55 1.29 14.59
CA GLY A 164 8.70 1.53 15.74
C GLY A 164 7.30 2.07 15.42
N TRP A 165 7.09 2.64 14.24
CA TRP A 165 5.76 3.07 13.78
C TRP A 165 4.84 1.89 13.44
N PHE A 166 5.39 0.83 12.85
CA PHE A 166 4.58 -0.31 12.39
C PHE A 166 4.35 -1.35 13.48
N ALA A 167 5.20 -1.39 14.50
CA ALA A 167 5.10 -2.38 15.58
C ALA A 167 3.73 -2.38 16.28
N PRO A 168 3.10 -1.25 16.62
CA PRO A 168 1.77 -1.22 17.25
C PRO A 168 0.66 -1.87 16.41
N LEU A 169 0.83 -1.96 15.08
CA LEU A 169 -0.18 -2.53 14.20
C LEU A 169 -0.39 -4.03 14.45
N ALA A 170 0.60 -4.74 15.00
CA ALA A 170 0.51 -6.17 15.29
C ALA A 170 -0.64 -6.54 16.23
N THR A 171 -1.03 -5.60 17.11
CA THR A 171 -2.11 -5.81 18.10
C THR A 171 -3.27 -4.83 17.92
N ARG A 172 -3.21 -3.99 16.89
CA ARG A 172 -4.19 -2.93 16.67
C ARG A 172 -5.45 -3.47 15.98
N ARG A 173 -6.61 -3.05 16.48
CA ARG A 173 -7.90 -3.45 15.89
C ARG A 173 -7.98 -3.12 14.39
N GLY A 174 -8.54 -4.03 13.61
CA GLY A 174 -8.66 -3.90 12.15
C GLY A 174 -7.43 -4.38 11.39
N TRP A 175 -6.27 -4.50 12.04
CA TRP A 175 -5.05 -5.05 11.46
C TRP A 175 -4.92 -6.53 11.75
N HIS A 176 -4.61 -7.29 10.71
CA HIS A 176 -4.28 -8.72 10.77
C HIS A 176 -2.88 -8.87 10.20
N CYS A 177 -1.88 -8.75 11.08
CA CYS A 177 -0.47 -8.86 10.72
C CYS A 177 -0.07 -10.34 10.73
N LEU A 178 0.45 -10.83 9.60
CA LEU A 178 0.89 -12.20 9.40
C LEU A 178 2.39 -12.23 9.16
N GLY A 179 3.03 -13.26 9.70
CA GLY A 179 4.46 -13.50 9.55
C GLY A 179 4.74 -14.85 8.91
N ALA A 180 5.79 -14.91 8.09
CA ALA A 180 6.43 -16.16 7.69
C ALA A 180 7.65 -16.37 8.57
N TYR A 181 7.78 -17.58 9.12
CA TYR A 181 8.78 -17.94 10.12
C TYR A 181 9.67 -19.05 9.60
N ASP A 182 10.98 -18.92 9.85
CA ASP A 182 11.99 -19.93 9.61
C ASP A 182 12.62 -20.32 10.95
N GLY A 183 12.43 -21.57 11.40
CA GLY A 183 12.90 -22.02 12.69
C GLY A 183 12.47 -21.15 13.88
N GLY A 184 11.28 -20.54 13.81
CA GLY A 184 10.78 -19.64 14.86
C GLY A 184 11.12 -18.17 14.67
N ARG A 185 12.07 -17.80 13.80
CA ARG A 185 12.44 -16.42 13.48
C ARG A 185 11.49 -15.82 12.43
N LEU A 186 10.96 -14.63 12.70
CA LEU A 186 10.17 -13.87 11.73
C LEU A 186 11.07 -13.37 10.60
N VAL A 187 10.85 -13.86 9.36
CA VAL A 187 11.67 -13.56 8.18
C VAL A 187 10.90 -12.82 7.07
N ALA A 188 9.57 -12.84 7.14
CA ALA A 188 8.76 -12.03 6.23
C ALA A 188 7.43 -11.66 6.91
N THR A 189 6.82 -10.56 6.48
CA THR A 189 5.54 -10.08 6.98
C THR A 189 4.62 -9.62 5.86
N GLY A 190 3.33 -9.54 6.15
CA GLY A 190 2.32 -8.91 5.32
C GLY A 190 1.05 -8.70 6.12
N SER A 191 0.46 -7.52 6.02
CA SER A 191 -0.70 -7.13 6.80
C SER A 191 -1.95 -7.06 5.94
N LEU A 192 -3.11 -7.31 6.55
CA LEU A 192 -4.43 -7.02 6.01
C LEU A 192 -5.12 -6.05 6.96
N PHE A 193 -5.54 -4.90 6.46
CA PHE A 193 -6.43 -4.00 7.19
C PHE A 193 -7.86 -4.22 6.71
N ALA A 194 -8.79 -4.49 7.64
CA ALA A 194 -10.19 -4.76 7.35
C ALA A 194 -11.06 -3.55 7.68
N ALA A 195 -11.69 -2.95 6.67
CA ALA A 195 -12.58 -1.80 6.83
C ALA A 195 -13.58 -1.69 5.68
N ALA A 196 -14.71 -1.05 5.90
CA ALA A 196 -15.71 -0.73 4.88
C ALA A 196 -16.18 -1.96 4.06
N GLY A 197 -16.14 -3.15 4.65
CA GLY A 197 -16.51 -4.41 3.98
C GLY A 197 -15.47 -4.92 2.97
N GLY A 198 -14.29 -4.32 2.92
CA GLY A 198 -13.15 -4.74 2.11
C GLY A 198 -11.87 -4.91 2.93
N GLY A 199 -10.85 -5.46 2.33
CA GLY A 199 -9.52 -5.65 2.92
C GLY A 199 -8.43 -4.98 2.10
N TRP A 200 -7.51 -4.28 2.75
CA TRP A 200 -6.30 -3.75 2.15
C TRP A 200 -5.10 -4.62 2.55
N ALA A 201 -4.55 -5.35 1.59
CA ALA A 201 -3.35 -6.16 1.78
C ALA A 201 -2.09 -5.31 1.55
N SER A 202 -1.38 -4.99 2.63
CA SER A 202 -0.29 -4.02 2.65
C SER A 202 0.91 -4.48 3.46
N LEU A 203 1.91 -3.62 3.60
CA LEU A 203 3.09 -3.78 4.45
C LEU A 203 3.81 -5.12 4.26
N ALA A 204 3.89 -5.59 2.99
CA ALA A 204 4.57 -6.82 2.65
C ALA A 204 6.09 -6.59 2.59
N ALA A 205 6.83 -7.36 3.38
CA ALA A 205 8.28 -7.29 3.47
C ALA A 205 8.88 -8.68 3.63
N THR A 206 10.06 -8.91 3.05
CA THR A 206 10.80 -10.17 3.20
C THR A 206 12.28 -9.86 3.40
N ASP A 207 12.85 -10.42 4.44
CA ASP A 207 14.28 -10.37 4.70
C ASP A 207 15.05 -10.79 3.43
N PRO A 208 16.00 -9.99 2.92
CA PRO A 208 16.73 -10.30 1.70
C PRO A 208 17.32 -11.72 1.67
N ALA A 209 17.83 -12.21 2.79
CA ALA A 209 18.41 -13.54 2.90
C ALA A 209 17.38 -14.69 2.76
N HIS A 210 16.07 -14.38 2.86
CA HIS A 210 14.98 -15.35 2.81
C HIS A 210 14.09 -15.19 1.58
N ARG A 211 14.51 -14.36 0.60
CA ARG A 211 13.81 -14.22 -0.67
C ARG A 211 13.89 -15.51 -1.51
N GLY A 212 12.96 -15.65 -2.45
CA GLY A 212 12.92 -16.85 -3.31
C GLY A 212 12.29 -18.09 -2.67
N ARG A 213 11.91 -18.04 -1.38
CA ARG A 213 11.36 -19.17 -0.63
C ARG A 213 9.81 -19.17 -0.53
N GLY A 214 9.11 -18.47 -1.40
CA GLY A 214 7.64 -18.46 -1.46
C GLY A 214 6.92 -17.61 -0.39
N ALA A 215 7.64 -16.94 0.52
CA ALA A 215 7.06 -16.19 1.64
C ALA A 215 5.96 -15.20 1.23
N GLN A 216 6.16 -14.42 0.16
CA GLN A 216 5.16 -13.44 -0.30
C GLN A 216 3.88 -14.12 -0.81
N GLY A 217 3.99 -15.21 -1.54
CA GLY A 217 2.84 -16.00 -2.01
C GLY A 217 2.03 -16.55 -0.85
N ALA A 218 2.71 -17.15 0.14
CA ALA A 218 2.10 -17.69 1.34
C ALA A 218 1.39 -16.63 2.18
N LEU A 219 2.02 -15.46 2.35
CA LEU A 219 1.43 -14.33 3.06
C LEU A 219 0.24 -13.72 2.31
N LEU A 220 0.24 -13.72 0.97
CA LEU A 220 -0.93 -13.32 0.17
C LEU A 220 -2.07 -14.30 0.37
N ALA A 221 -1.83 -15.60 0.25
CA ALA A 221 -2.83 -16.66 0.47
C ALA A 221 -3.43 -16.56 1.88
N ALA A 222 -2.59 -16.43 2.91
CA ALA A 222 -3.05 -16.31 4.28
C ALA A 222 -3.92 -15.06 4.53
N ARG A 223 -3.57 -13.89 3.94
CA ARG A 223 -4.39 -12.67 4.02
C ARG A 223 -5.75 -12.82 3.33
N ILE A 224 -5.80 -13.53 2.19
CA ILE A 224 -7.06 -13.84 1.50
C ILE A 224 -7.94 -14.74 2.40
N LEU A 225 -7.35 -15.75 3.04
CA LEU A 225 -8.09 -16.62 3.96
C LEU A 225 -8.60 -15.87 5.20
N VAL A 226 -7.83 -14.90 5.73
CA VAL A 226 -8.32 -13.99 6.78
C VAL A 226 -9.50 -13.18 6.27
N ALA A 227 -9.39 -12.56 5.10
CA ALA A 227 -10.46 -11.77 4.51
C ALA A 227 -11.75 -12.59 4.31
N ARG A 228 -11.61 -13.87 3.88
CA ARG A 228 -12.73 -14.81 3.74
C ARG A 228 -13.41 -15.08 5.07
N ARG A 229 -12.63 -15.38 6.13
CA ARG A 229 -13.17 -15.62 7.49
C ARG A 229 -13.91 -14.41 8.06
N LEU A 230 -13.45 -13.21 7.71
CA LEU A 230 -14.08 -11.94 8.12
C LEU A 230 -15.32 -11.59 7.26
N GLY A 231 -15.65 -12.37 6.23
CA GLY A 231 -16.77 -12.09 5.34
C GLY A 231 -16.57 -10.84 4.46
N LEU A 232 -15.32 -10.45 4.20
CA LEU A 232 -15.05 -9.29 3.37
C LEU A 232 -15.46 -9.56 1.92
N ARG A 233 -15.96 -8.52 1.24
CA ARG A 233 -16.46 -8.63 -0.14
C ARG A 233 -15.34 -8.61 -1.18
N HIS A 234 -14.23 -7.94 -0.89
CA HIS A 234 -13.08 -7.83 -1.78
C HIS A 234 -11.79 -7.61 -0.97
N VAL A 235 -10.68 -7.97 -1.56
CA VAL A 235 -9.34 -7.63 -1.09
C VAL A 235 -8.63 -6.84 -2.18
N VAL A 236 -7.99 -5.74 -1.80
CA VAL A 236 -7.17 -4.93 -2.70
C VAL A 236 -5.71 -4.99 -2.28
N VAL A 237 -4.82 -4.84 -3.26
CA VAL A 237 -3.37 -4.73 -3.08
C VAL A 237 -2.82 -3.87 -4.21
N GLU A 238 -1.71 -3.21 -3.98
CA GLU A 238 -1.00 -2.44 -5.00
C GLU A 238 0.48 -2.81 -5.09
N THR A 239 1.03 -2.56 -6.26
CA THR A 239 2.49 -2.60 -6.50
C THR A 239 2.84 -1.66 -7.64
N GLY A 240 4.12 -1.29 -7.74
CA GLY A 240 4.62 -0.44 -8.81
C GLY A 240 4.29 -0.98 -10.20
N GLU A 241 4.10 -0.07 -11.16
CA GLU A 241 3.94 -0.42 -12.57
C GLU A 241 5.18 -1.15 -13.12
N PRO A 242 5.03 -1.92 -14.22
CA PRO A 242 6.15 -2.57 -14.86
C PRO A 242 7.19 -1.56 -15.36
N VAL A 243 8.46 -1.77 -15.02
CA VAL A 243 9.56 -0.95 -15.52
C VAL A 243 10.08 -1.53 -16.84
N GLY A 244 10.14 -0.72 -17.89
CA GLY A 244 10.53 -1.18 -19.22
C GLY A 244 9.63 -2.32 -19.76
N GLY A 245 8.35 -2.32 -19.41
CA GLY A 245 7.39 -3.37 -19.79
C GLY A 245 7.54 -4.70 -19.04
N ARG A 246 8.45 -4.81 -18.08
CA ARG A 246 8.72 -6.04 -17.32
C ARG A 246 8.10 -5.97 -15.92
N PRO A 247 7.12 -6.85 -15.61
CA PRO A 247 6.51 -6.93 -14.29
C PRO A 247 7.53 -7.34 -13.22
N GLY A 248 7.54 -6.61 -12.11
CA GLY A 248 8.34 -6.96 -10.93
C GLY A 248 7.88 -8.25 -10.24
N THR A 249 8.65 -8.72 -9.26
CA THR A 249 8.32 -9.97 -8.53
C THR A 249 6.98 -9.86 -7.79
N SER A 250 6.71 -8.73 -7.14
CA SER A 250 5.43 -8.49 -6.45
C SER A 250 4.25 -8.59 -7.40
N TRP A 251 4.32 -7.98 -8.57
CA TRP A 251 3.29 -8.07 -9.61
C TRP A 251 2.97 -9.52 -9.98
N ARG A 252 4.00 -10.32 -10.30
CA ARG A 252 3.82 -11.73 -10.66
C ARG A 252 3.20 -12.55 -9.53
N ASN A 253 3.61 -12.32 -8.28
CA ASN A 253 3.07 -13.02 -7.13
C ASN A 253 1.61 -12.64 -6.85
N ILE A 254 1.25 -11.37 -7.02
CA ILE A 254 -0.13 -10.88 -6.91
C ILE A 254 -1.03 -11.58 -7.95
N LEU A 255 -0.60 -11.65 -9.20
CA LEU A 255 -1.35 -12.38 -10.25
C LEU A 255 -1.48 -13.87 -9.94
N ARG A 256 -0.39 -14.54 -9.50
CA ARG A 256 -0.44 -15.95 -9.09
C ARG A 256 -1.38 -16.20 -7.93
N ALA A 257 -1.51 -15.24 -7.02
CA ALA A 257 -2.49 -15.30 -5.93
C ALA A 257 -3.94 -15.05 -6.39
N GLY A 258 -4.19 -14.90 -7.70
CA GLY A 258 -5.52 -14.76 -8.28
C GLY A 258 -6.12 -13.35 -8.19
N PHE A 259 -5.30 -12.34 -7.94
CA PHE A 259 -5.75 -10.95 -8.07
C PHE A 259 -5.77 -10.52 -9.53
N LEU A 260 -6.72 -9.66 -9.87
CA LEU A 260 -6.85 -9.07 -11.21
C LEU A 260 -6.44 -7.60 -11.16
N PRO A 261 -5.71 -7.08 -12.17
CA PRO A 261 -5.43 -5.65 -12.28
C PRO A 261 -6.74 -4.90 -12.53
N VAL A 262 -6.91 -3.76 -11.87
CA VAL A 262 -8.16 -3.00 -11.90
C VAL A 262 -7.97 -1.63 -12.51
N PHE A 263 -7.05 -0.83 -11.96
CA PHE A 263 -6.70 0.47 -12.52
C PHE A 263 -5.29 0.87 -12.16
N LEU A 264 -4.66 1.66 -13.01
CA LEU A 264 -3.39 2.31 -12.75
C LEU A 264 -3.65 3.62 -12.00
N ARG A 265 -2.83 3.90 -11.00
CA ARG A 265 -2.85 5.13 -10.22
C ARG A 265 -1.49 5.82 -10.34
N PRO A 266 -1.28 6.65 -11.36
CA PRO A 266 -0.11 7.50 -11.43
C PRO A 266 -0.09 8.51 -10.28
N PHE A 267 1.11 8.81 -9.83
CA PHE A 267 1.37 9.95 -8.97
C PHE A 267 1.87 11.11 -9.80
N TRP A 268 1.33 12.27 -9.53
CA TRP A 268 1.65 13.53 -10.17
C TRP A 268 2.33 14.44 -9.16
N ARG A 269 3.46 14.98 -9.50
CA ARG A 269 4.29 15.82 -8.63
C ARG A 269 4.23 17.27 -9.09
N SER A 270 4.03 18.20 -8.15
CA SER A 270 4.21 19.62 -8.44
C SER A 270 5.67 19.90 -8.80
N THR A 271 5.88 20.70 -9.83
CA THR A 271 7.20 21.27 -10.14
C THR A 271 7.55 22.27 -9.04
N PRO A 272 8.78 22.27 -8.52
CA PRO A 272 9.22 23.37 -7.65
C PRO A 272 9.11 24.69 -8.42
N ALA A 273 8.55 25.71 -7.76
CA ALA A 273 8.54 27.06 -8.31
C ALA A 273 9.96 27.65 -8.36
#